data_d5d17e0be35e0a06d3545621c9a58d41
#
_entry.id   d5d17e0be35e0a06d3545621c9a58d41
#
_cell.length_a   1.000
_cell.length_b   1.000
_cell.length_c   1.000
_cell.angle_alpha   90.00
_cell.angle_beta   90.00
_cell.angle_gamma   90.00
#
_symmetry.space_group_name_H-M   'P 1'
#
loop_
_entity.id
_entity.type
_entity.pdbx_description
1 polymer ?
#
loop_
_entity_poly.entity_id
_entity_poly.type
_entity_poly.pdbx_seq_one_letter_code
_entity_poly.pdbx_strand_id
1 'polypeptide(L)'
;MILAAAMPLYAATLAAGAEPASLVRPMMGTGAAGCVVPVAAAPFGMVQLGPDTYFTSSGYHYDHDVIYGFSHTHKSGGGGTDFQDIMFFPVADSAWQRLEVYPDRVGSRFSHEREHVEPGYYRVRLLDSDIEAELTATSRCGMHRYAYPDGAARQLIVDLKHGCQHSTTIFADEDFDTVKVSRLEWVDERTVRGFRISNGWAPEQHVYFYAEFSEPIRSCRFFDRGRSVEGIRELEGTDIRAVLNFGGRDGQPLVARVGISPVSMEGARENLSAEIKGWNFDRVRSSAYSAWTEQLSAVRLEGGEPSRREVFYTSLYYAMLYPMLYSDVTGEYRSSDSKVYRGDFRYFAGVLSLWDTFRAQNPLIAILRPDVTRDLMKTMLEHYRHCGQLPIWTLAGVENMCMIGYHSMPVIADAYSKGIRDFDAEALYEAMKASSDRDTFGYFLKAFRGARHYNRYGYVPCDLEITSVSKTLEYCYDDWCIAQMARMLGREEDYERYIERAGRYRNLFDSSLRFMRGRLSDGSWRTPFDPFLSNHYREGDDFCEGTSWQWTFFVPHDGKGLIDLFGGRELFVAKLDSLF
;
A
#
# COMPACT_ATOMS: atom_id res chain seq x y z
N MET A 1 -26.44 40.89 -33.68
CA MET A 1 -25.01 41.21 -33.87
C MET A 1 -24.38 41.23 -32.47
N ILE A 2 -23.78 40.14 -32.09
CA ILE A 2 -23.04 40.04 -30.81
C ILE A 2 -21.58 39.88 -31.22
N LEU A 3 -20.78 40.91 -30.94
CA LEU A 3 -19.33 40.87 -31.12
C LEU A 3 -18.72 39.90 -30.09
N ALA A 4 -18.13 38.78 -30.57
CA ALA A 4 -17.24 37.97 -29.78
C ALA A 4 -15.85 38.62 -29.78
N ALA A 5 -15.45 39.15 -28.65
CA ALA A 5 -14.09 39.64 -28.42
C ALA A 5 -13.17 38.44 -28.24
N ALA A 6 -12.29 38.15 -29.20
CA ALA A 6 -11.22 37.20 -29.08
C ALA A 6 -10.17 37.78 -28.12
N MET A 7 -9.99 37.15 -26.96
CA MET A 7 -8.82 37.39 -26.10
C MET A 7 -7.58 36.75 -26.76
N PRO A 8 -6.46 37.46 -26.86
CA PRO A 8 -5.22 36.88 -27.36
C PRO A 8 -4.68 35.91 -26.30
N LEU A 9 -4.45 34.65 -26.69
CA LEU A 9 -3.61 33.72 -25.92
C LEU A 9 -2.19 34.31 -25.84
N TYR A 10 -1.86 34.84 -24.69
CA TYR A 10 -0.46 35.08 -24.32
C TYR A 10 0.21 33.71 -24.09
N ALA A 11 0.89 33.19 -25.09
CA ALA A 11 1.89 32.15 -24.91
C ALA A 11 3.09 32.79 -24.18
N ALA A 12 3.03 32.81 -22.86
CA ALA A 12 4.21 33.11 -22.06
C ALA A 12 5.22 31.98 -22.30
N THR A 13 6.31 32.27 -22.98
CA THR A 13 7.52 31.44 -23.00
C THR A 13 8.03 31.35 -21.57
N LEU A 14 7.63 30.28 -20.89
CA LEU A 14 8.06 29.97 -19.53
C LEU A 14 9.51 29.51 -19.61
N ALA A 15 10.39 30.16 -18.85
CA ALA A 15 11.70 29.60 -18.52
C ALA A 15 11.50 28.13 -18.12
N ALA A 16 12.20 27.20 -18.77
CA ALA A 16 12.09 25.77 -18.53
C ALA A 16 12.43 25.50 -17.06
N GLY A 17 11.40 25.40 -16.22
CA GLY A 17 11.55 24.90 -14.86
C GLY A 17 11.96 23.44 -14.93
N ALA A 18 12.70 22.94 -13.94
CA ALA A 18 13.06 21.54 -13.83
C ALA A 18 11.79 20.66 -13.94
N GLU A 19 11.88 19.56 -14.69
CA GLU A 19 10.77 18.59 -14.79
C GLU A 19 10.38 18.08 -13.39
N PRO A 20 9.09 17.97 -13.09
CA PRO A 20 8.62 17.51 -11.78
C PRO A 20 9.26 16.21 -11.29
N ALA A 21 9.40 15.22 -12.18
CA ALA A 21 10.02 13.94 -11.83
C ALA A 21 11.51 14.08 -11.45
N SER A 22 12.23 15.05 -11.99
CA SER A 22 13.63 15.31 -11.62
C SER A 22 13.82 15.88 -10.21
N LEU A 23 12.73 16.39 -9.61
CA LEU A 23 12.72 16.92 -8.24
C LEU A 23 12.38 15.86 -7.19
N VAL A 24 11.96 14.67 -7.60
CA VAL A 24 11.64 13.58 -6.68
C VAL A 24 12.91 12.98 -6.09
N ARG A 25 12.90 12.72 -4.79
CA ARG A 25 13.98 12.08 -4.02
C ARG A 25 13.47 10.80 -3.38
N PRO A 26 13.44 9.64 -4.11
CA PRO A 26 12.83 8.40 -3.60
C PRO A 26 13.54 7.80 -2.37
N MET A 27 14.75 8.27 -2.03
CA MET A 27 15.44 7.89 -0.79
C MET A 27 14.91 8.63 0.45
N MET A 28 14.10 9.66 0.27
CA MET A 28 13.51 10.40 1.39
C MET A 28 12.50 9.53 2.13
N GLY A 29 12.72 9.29 3.43
CA GLY A 29 11.88 8.43 4.27
C GLY A 29 12.32 6.96 4.33
N THR A 30 13.46 6.58 3.71
CA THR A 30 13.98 5.20 3.77
C THR A 30 14.75 4.88 5.04
N GLY A 31 15.06 5.89 5.87
CA GLY A 31 15.74 5.73 7.16
C GLY A 31 14.82 5.94 8.35
N ALA A 32 15.34 5.71 9.55
CA ALA A 32 14.62 5.81 10.83
C ALA A 32 13.30 5.01 10.81
N ALA A 33 12.18 5.61 11.21
CA ALA A 33 10.85 4.98 11.22
C ALA A 33 10.02 5.31 9.96
N GLY A 34 10.63 5.73 8.85
CA GLY A 34 9.91 6.20 7.67
C GLY A 34 9.23 5.12 6.83
N CYS A 35 9.65 3.86 6.95
CA CYS A 35 9.03 2.69 6.29
C CYS A 35 8.85 2.82 4.77
N VAL A 36 9.72 3.57 4.08
CA VAL A 36 9.67 3.81 2.65
C VAL A 36 10.69 2.95 1.92
N VAL A 37 10.32 2.45 0.75
CA VAL A 37 11.21 1.62 -0.11
C VAL A 37 11.54 2.38 -1.40
N PRO A 38 12.82 2.37 -1.83
CA PRO A 38 13.22 3.00 -3.07
C PRO A 38 12.92 2.10 -4.28
N VAL A 39 11.63 1.96 -4.62
CA VAL A 39 11.16 1.04 -5.66
C VAL A 39 11.17 1.63 -7.06
N ALA A 40 11.46 0.78 -8.05
CA ALA A 40 11.07 0.99 -9.42
C ALA A 40 9.59 0.59 -9.58
N ALA A 41 8.71 1.56 -9.75
CA ALA A 41 7.27 1.36 -9.88
C ALA A 41 6.68 2.32 -10.90
N ALA A 42 5.58 1.94 -11.54
CA ALA A 42 4.73 2.87 -12.29
C ALA A 42 3.73 3.56 -11.33
N PRO A 43 3.15 4.72 -11.70
CA PRO A 43 2.08 5.33 -10.91
C PRO A 43 0.93 4.34 -10.69
N PHE A 44 0.50 4.17 -9.44
CA PHE A 44 -0.57 3.25 -9.03
C PHE A 44 -0.34 1.77 -9.42
N GLY A 45 0.89 1.38 -9.78
CA GLY A 45 1.21 0.05 -10.28
C GLY A 45 1.14 -1.05 -9.22
N MET A 46 0.87 -2.29 -9.67
CA MET A 46 0.92 -3.48 -8.84
C MET A 46 2.36 -3.90 -8.52
N VAL A 47 3.28 -3.75 -9.49
CA VAL A 47 4.70 -4.02 -9.29
C VAL A 47 5.35 -2.85 -8.57
N GLN A 48 5.97 -3.17 -7.44
CA GLN A 48 6.90 -2.30 -6.72
C GLN A 48 8.23 -3.06 -6.57
N LEU A 49 9.03 -3.03 -7.64
CA LEU A 49 10.28 -3.77 -7.74
C LEU A 49 11.41 -3.01 -7.04
N GLY A 50 12.01 -3.61 -6.02
CA GLY A 50 13.03 -2.93 -5.24
C GLY A 50 13.99 -3.84 -4.48
N PRO A 51 14.98 -3.24 -3.80
CA PRO A 51 15.94 -3.98 -2.99
C PRO A 51 15.37 -4.38 -1.63
N ASP A 52 15.81 -5.54 -1.14
CA ASP A 52 15.52 -6.05 0.20
C ASP A 52 16.77 -6.00 1.06
N THR A 53 16.73 -5.23 2.15
CA THR A 53 17.81 -5.08 3.14
C THR A 53 17.40 -5.59 4.52
N TYR A 54 17.02 -6.77 4.66
CA TYR A 54 16.74 -7.55 5.86
C TYR A 54 16.07 -6.85 7.10
N PHE A 55 15.01 -7.44 7.64
CA PHE A 55 14.28 -7.07 8.88
C PHE A 55 13.77 -5.63 8.98
N THR A 56 13.04 -5.17 7.99
CA THR A 56 12.28 -3.93 8.11
C THR A 56 10.81 -4.15 7.78
N SER A 57 9.95 -3.26 8.23
CA SER A 57 8.51 -3.32 7.92
C SER A 57 8.19 -3.15 6.44
N SER A 58 9.12 -2.66 5.64
CA SER A 58 8.92 -2.35 4.21
C SER A 58 9.89 -3.07 3.27
N GLY A 59 10.94 -3.71 3.81
CA GLY A 59 11.95 -4.44 3.05
C GLY A 59 13.28 -3.71 2.87
N TYR A 60 13.32 -2.40 2.98
CA TYR A 60 14.55 -1.60 2.85
C TYR A 60 14.74 -0.66 4.05
N HIS A 61 15.99 -0.49 4.47
CA HIS A 61 16.35 0.55 5.44
C HIS A 61 17.69 1.18 5.06
N TYR A 62 17.76 2.52 5.09
CA TYR A 62 18.93 3.30 4.67
C TYR A 62 20.23 2.95 5.42
N ASP A 63 20.14 2.63 6.72
CA ASP A 63 21.34 2.32 7.53
C ASP A 63 21.86 0.90 7.34
N HIS A 64 21.23 0.07 6.48
CA HIS A 64 21.71 -1.26 6.16
C HIS A 64 22.73 -1.22 5.02
N ASP A 65 23.68 -2.13 5.03
CA ASP A 65 24.79 -2.24 4.07
C ASP A 65 24.79 -3.55 3.26
N VAL A 66 23.76 -4.38 3.42
CA VAL A 66 23.60 -5.66 2.69
C VAL A 66 22.25 -5.72 2.00
N ILE A 67 22.25 -6.03 0.70
CA ILE A 67 21.07 -6.38 -0.09
C ILE A 67 20.99 -7.90 -0.20
N TYR A 68 19.83 -8.48 0.10
CA TYR A 68 19.56 -9.92 0.02
C TYR A 68 18.83 -10.32 -1.26
N GLY A 69 18.25 -9.38 -1.98
CA GLY A 69 17.62 -9.61 -3.26
C GLY A 69 16.82 -8.42 -3.78
N PHE A 70 16.09 -8.67 -4.86
CA PHE A 70 15.19 -7.72 -5.51
C PHE A 70 13.84 -8.38 -5.68
N SER A 71 12.88 -8.04 -4.83
CA SER A 71 11.52 -8.59 -4.90
C SER A 71 10.57 -7.69 -5.69
N HIS A 72 9.50 -8.29 -6.21
CA HIS A 72 8.56 -7.62 -7.13
C HIS A 72 7.42 -6.91 -6.42
N THR A 73 7.23 -7.19 -5.14
CA THR A 73 6.17 -6.60 -4.32
C THR A 73 6.76 -5.94 -3.08
N HIS A 74 6.35 -4.70 -2.81
CA HIS A 74 6.68 -3.96 -1.60
C HIS A 74 5.49 -3.14 -1.15
N LYS A 75 5.54 -2.69 0.11
CA LYS A 75 4.57 -1.78 0.69
C LYS A 75 5.30 -0.57 1.28
N SER A 76 5.40 0.49 0.51
CA SER A 76 6.03 1.74 0.93
C SER A 76 5.11 2.53 1.86
N GLY A 77 5.63 2.97 3.01
CA GLY A 77 4.91 3.83 3.96
C GLY A 77 4.04 3.11 4.99
N GLY A 78 4.02 1.78 5.03
CA GLY A 78 3.25 1.01 6.00
C GLY A 78 4.11 0.39 7.10
N GLY A 79 3.71 0.54 8.37
CA GLY A 79 4.45 0.02 9.53
C GLY A 79 4.36 -1.50 9.76
N GLY A 80 3.46 -2.20 9.08
CA GLY A 80 3.34 -3.67 9.16
C GLY A 80 4.22 -4.37 8.14
N THR A 81 4.69 -5.56 8.48
CA THR A 81 5.51 -6.40 7.59
C THR A 81 4.64 -7.26 6.70
N ASP A 82 4.84 -7.20 5.39
CA ASP A 82 4.23 -8.08 4.38
C ASP A 82 4.87 -7.84 3.01
N PHE A 83 4.54 -8.66 2.00
CA PHE A 83 5.10 -8.60 0.66
C PHE A 83 6.55 -9.12 0.55
N GLN A 84 7.38 -8.53 -0.31
CA GLN A 84 8.70 -9.00 -0.71
C GLN A 84 8.65 -10.34 -1.44
N ASP A 85 7.63 -10.52 -2.28
CA ASP A 85 7.41 -11.76 -3.01
C ASP A 85 8.24 -11.83 -4.29
N ILE A 86 8.54 -13.08 -4.68
CA ILE A 86 9.19 -13.42 -5.94
C ILE A 86 10.53 -12.68 -6.05
N MET A 87 11.47 -13.07 -5.19
CA MET A 87 12.78 -12.46 -5.11
C MET A 87 13.73 -13.02 -6.16
N PHE A 88 14.45 -12.12 -6.86
CA PHE A 88 15.54 -12.41 -7.77
C PHE A 88 16.84 -11.85 -7.22
N PHE A 89 17.91 -12.67 -7.21
CA PHE A 89 19.22 -12.20 -6.79
C PHE A 89 20.34 -12.70 -7.72
N PRO A 90 21.06 -11.80 -8.43
CA PRO A 90 22.16 -12.20 -9.29
C PRO A 90 23.39 -12.56 -8.45
N VAL A 91 24.00 -13.68 -8.76
CA VAL A 91 25.22 -14.17 -8.11
C VAL A 91 26.25 -14.60 -9.14
N ALA A 92 27.53 -14.52 -8.77
CA ALA A 92 28.64 -14.98 -9.59
C ALA A 92 29.28 -16.21 -8.95
N ASP A 93 29.84 -17.06 -9.80
CA ASP A 93 30.65 -18.23 -9.41
C ASP A 93 29.93 -19.18 -8.43
N SER A 94 30.57 -19.49 -7.30
CA SER A 94 30.06 -20.44 -6.30
C SER A 94 29.23 -19.81 -5.18
N ALA A 95 28.89 -18.52 -5.27
CA ALA A 95 28.18 -17.82 -4.18
C ALA A 95 26.83 -18.46 -3.84
N TRP A 96 26.16 -19.08 -4.81
CA TRP A 96 24.91 -19.84 -4.62
C TRP A 96 25.05 -21.02 -3.65
N GLN A 97 26.27 -21.59 -3.44
CA GLN A 97 26.48 -22.71 -2.52
C GLN A 97 26.14 -22.35 -1.08
N ARG A 98 26.07 -21.05 -0.75
CA ARG A 98 25.58 -20.58 0.56
C ARG A 98 24.14 -20.99 0.82
N LEU A 99 23.32 -21.23 -0.22
CA LEU A 99 21.94 -21.72 -0.06
C LEU A 99 21.89 -23.07 0.65
N GLU A 100 22.93 -23.89 0.57
CA GLU A 100 23.00 -25.20 1.24
C GLU A 100 23.30 -25.08 2.74
N VAL A 101 23.90 -23.98 3.16
CA VAL A 101 24.38 -23.80 4.55
C VAL A 101 23.58 -22.70 5.28
N TYR A 102 23.32 -21.61 4.60
CA TYR A 102 22.61 -20.45 5.13
C TYR A 102 21.64 -19.90 4.08
N PRO A 103 20.53 -20.60 3.79
CA PRO A 103 19.65 -20.25 2.68
C PRO A 103 19.07 -18.84 2.76
N ASP A 104 18.83 -18.32 3.95
CA ASP A 104 18.26 -17.00 4.18
C ASP A 104 19.30 -15.88 4.32
N ARG A 105 20.58 -16.15 4.02
CA ARG A 105 21.69 -15.21 4.17
C ARG A 105 22.56 -15.05 2.93
N VAL A 106 22.02 -15.37 1.77
CA VAL A 106 22.70 -15.07 0.51
C VAL A 106 22.40 -13.62 0.17
N GLY A 107 23.40 -12.76 0.28
CA GLY A 107 23.30 -11.35 0.03
C GLY A 107 24.65 -10.77 -0.42
N SER A 108 24.67 -9.49 -0.74
CA SER A 108 25.89 -8.74 -1.08
C SER A 108 25.88 -7.40 -0.38
N ARG A 109 27.06 -6.99 0.07
CA ARG A 109 27.28 -5.61 0.53
C ARG A 109 27.07 -4.64 -0.62
N PHE A 110 26.64 -3.43 -0.28
CA PHE A 110 26.50 -2.32 -1.20
C PHE A 110 26.91 -0.99 -0.54
N SER A 111 26.90 0.09 -1.28
CA SER A 111 27.17 1.43 -0.78
C SER A 111 26.25 2.43 -1.47
N HIS A 112 25.69 3.39 -0.71
CA HIS A 112 24.85 4.46 -1.23
C HIS A 112 25.57 5.36 -2.26
N GLU A 113 26.91 5.42 -2.25
CA GLU A 113 27.68 6.10 -3.29
C GLU A 113 27.54 5.43 -4.67
N ARG A 114 27.15 4.14 -4.69
CA ARG A 114 26.96 3.33 -5.90
C ARG A 114 25.50 2.88 -6.07
N GLU A 115 24.62 3.54 -5.38
CA GLU A 115 23.18 3.37 -5.46
C GLU A 115 22.56 4.59 -6.15
N HIS A 116 21.59 4.39 -7.03
CA HIS A 116 20.89 5.47 -7.70
C HIS A 116 19.40 5.15 -7.85
N VAL A 117 18.57 6.11 -7.51
CA VAL A 117 17.10 5.96 -7.54
C VAL A 117 16.47 7.19 -8.20
N GLU A 118 15.56 6.94 -9.11
CA GLU A 118 14.67 7.96 -9.70
C GLU A 118 13.27 7.35 -9.93
N PRO A 119 12.23 8.15 -10.18
CA PRO A 119 10.90 7.61 -10.43
C PRO A 119 10.89 6.56 -11.54
N GLY A 120 10.47 5.34 -11.19
CA GLY A 120 10.42 4.20 -12.11
C GLY A 120 11.73 3.47 -12.35
N TYR A 121 12.80 3.78 -11.60
CA TYR A 121 14.11 3.16 -11.79
C TYR A 121 14.93 3.07 -10.49
N TYR A 122 15.63 1.95 -10.35
CA TYR A 122 16.61 1.68 -9.29
C TYR A 122 17.88 1.07 -9.87
N ARG A 123 19.05 1.44 -9.33
CA ARG A 123 20.35 0.84 -9.71
C ARG A 123 21.27 0.74 -8.49
N VAL A 124 22.00 -0.35 -8.40
CA VAL A 124 23.03 -0.55 -7.36
C VAL A 124 24.17 -1.43 -7.86
N ARG A 125 25.38 -1.21 -7.32
CA ARG A 125 26.53 -2.12 -7.48
C ARG A 125 26.64 -3.03 -6.28
N LEU A 126 26.53 -4.34 -6.51
CA LEU A 126 26.74 -5.39 -5.51
C LEU A 126 28.25 -5.58 -5.32
N LEU A 127 28.78 -5.22 -4.14
CA LEU A 127 30.23 -5.11 -3.92
C LEU A 127 30.94 -6.46 -3.82
N ASP A 128 30.26 -7.52 -3.34
CA ASP A 128 30.87 -8.83 -3.14
C ASP A 128 30.99 -9.65 -4.43
N SER A 129 30.18 -9.33 -5.45
CA SER A 129 30.17 -10.01 -6.76
C SER A 129 30.56 -9.10 -7.91
N ASP A 130 30.71 -7.81 -7.66
CA ASP A 130 30.95 -6.76 -8.65
C ASP A 130 29.88 -6.72 -9.78
N ILE A 131 28.64 -7.12 -9.47
CA ILE A 131 27.50 -7.10 -10.39
C ILE A 131 26.81 -5.75 -10.28
N GLU A 132 26.51 -5.10 -11.42
CA GLU A 132 25.59 -3.97 -11.46
C GLU A 132 24.16 -4.48 -11.72
N ALA A 133 23.24 -4.15 -10.83
CA ALA A 133 21.83 -4.47 -10.93
C ALA A 133 21.03 -3.21 -11.21
N GLU A 134 20.17 -3.25 -12.24
CA GLU A 134 19.27 -2.17 -12.63
C GLU A 134 17.86 -2.72 -12.74
N LEU A 135 16.89 -1.96 -12.24
CA LEU A 135 15.48 -2.31 -12.15
C LEU A 135 14.62 -1.22 -12.74
N THR A 136 13.58 -1.59 -13.47
CA THR A 136 12.51 -0.71 -13.91
C THR A 136 11.19 -1.47 -13.97
N ALA A 137 10.06 -0.77 -14.03
CA ALA A 137 8.76 -1.42 -13.99
C ALA A 137 7.71 -0.71 -14.87
N THR A 138 6.72 -1.49 -15.28
CA THR A 138 5.42 -1.05 -15.75
C THR A 138 4.37 -1.30 -14.66
N SER A 139 3.09 -1.17 -14.97
CA SER A 139 2.04 -1.35 -13.95
C SER A 139 1.98 -2.77 -13.37
N ARG A 140 2.28 -3.80 -14.17
CA ARG A 140 2.15 -5.23 -13.80
C ARG A 140 3.43 -6.03 -14.02
N CYS A 141 4.49 -5.39 -14.52
CA CYS A 141 5.70 -6.11 -14.90
C CYS A 141 6.95 -5.40 -14.40
N GLY A 142 7.92 -6.19 -13.93
CA GLY A 142 9.27 -5.76 -13.65
C GLY A 142 10.25 -6.10 -14.79
N MET A 143 11.30 -5.29 -14.93
CA MET A 143 12.40 -5.59 -15.82
C MET A 143 13.71 -5.38 -15.10
N HIS A 144 14.60 -6.37 -15.17
CA HIS A 144 15.90 -6.36 -14.54
C HIS A 144 17.00 -6.37 -15.62
N ARG A 145 18.10 -5.70 -15.34
CA ARG A 145 19.33 -5.77 -16.14
C ARG A 145 20.52 -6.00 -15.20
N TYR A 146 21.25 -7.08 -15.43
CA TYR A 146 22.40 -7.47 -14.61
C TYR A 146 23.66 -7.50 -15.45
N ALA A 147 24.62 -6.61 -15.13
CA ALA A 147 25.94 -6.61 -15.75
C ALA A 147 26.92 -7.38 -14.86
N TYR A 148 27.34 -8.53 -15.33
CA TYR A 148 28.30 -9.39 -14.66
C TYR A 148 29.73 -9.01 -15.03
N PRO A 149 30.74 -9.20 -14.14
CA PRO A 149 32.15 -9.12 -14.50
C PRO A 149 32.52 -10.09 -15.63
N ASP A 150 33.48 -9.70 -16.44
CA ASP A 150 33.99 -10.56 -17.53
C ASP A 150 34.57 -11.86 -16.96
N GLY A 151 34.24 -12.98 -17.58
CA GLY A 151 34.65 -14.33 -17.19
C GLY A 151 33.92 -14.91 -15.97
N ALA A 152 33.06 -14.15 -15.30
CA ALA A 152 32.28 -14.67 -14.17
C ALA A 152 31.16 -15.62 -14.62
N ALA A 153 30.88 -16.66 -13.83
CA ALA A 153 29.70 -17.48 -14.03
C ALA A 153 28.44 -16.66 -13.75
N ARG A 154 27.52 -16.63 -14.71
CA ARG A 154 26.29 -15.85 -14.64
C ARG A 154 25.19 -16.69 -14.06
N GLN A 155 24.75 -16.33 -12.87
CA GLN A 155 23.74 -17.08 -12.15
C GLN A 155 22.71 -16.14 -11.53
N LEU A 156 21.49 -16.65 -11.42
CA LEU A 156 20.37 -15.95 -10.80
C LEU A 156 19.67 -16.88 -9.83
N ILE A 157 19.55 -16.45 -8.60
CA ILE A 157 18.70 -17.11 -7.60
C ILE A 157 17.27 -16.61 -7.79
N VAL A 158 16.32 -17.53 -7.87
CA VAL A 158 14.88 -17.28 -7.73
C VAL A 158 14.45 -17.87 -6.39
N ASP A 159 14.00 -17.03 -5.48
CA ASP A 159 13.61 -17.43 -4.13
C ASP A 159 12.12 -17.18 -3.90
N LEU A 160 11.36 -18.25 -3.64
CA LEU A 160 9.94 -18.20 -3.33
C LEU A 160 9.65 -18.38 -1.83
N LYS A 161 10.70 -18.62 -1.02
CA LYS A 161 10.61 -18.58 0.45
C LYS A 161 10.77 -17.15 0.98
N HIS A 162 11.55 -16.32 0.26
CA HIS A 162 11.81 -14.94 0.63
C HIS A 162 10.49 -14.18 0.80
N GLY A 163 10.46 -13.32 1.81
CA GLY A 163 9.30 -12.52 2.17
C GLY A 163 9.57 -11.78 3.47
N CYS A 164 8.63 -10.99 3.92
CA CYS A 164 8.73 -10.22 5.14
C CYS A 164 8.47 -11.10 6.38
N GLN A 165 9.41 -11.97 6.72
CA GLN A 165 9.25 -13.09 7.67
C GLN A 165 9.27 -12.69 9.14
N HIS A 166 9.70 -11.47 9.49
CA HIS A 166 9.85 -11.07 10.88
C HIS A 166 9.19 -9.72 11.14
N SER A 167 8.22 -9.72 12.04
CA SER A 167 7.65 -8.49 12.54
C SER A 167 8.57 -7.86 13.59
N THR A 168 9.05 -6.66 13.32
CA THR A 168 9.65 -5.78 14.35
C THR A 168 8.60 -4.97 15.09
N THR A 169 7.32 -5.21 14.80
CA THR A 169 6.17 -4.48 15.36
C THR A 169 5.61 -5.16 16.60
N ILE A 170 4.59 -4.54 17.18
CA ILE A 170 3.81 -5.01 18.35
C ILE A 170 3.22 -6.43 18.23
N PHE A 171 3.29 -7.07 17.07
CA PHE A 171 2.84 -8.44 16.79
C PHE A 171 3.99 -9.45 16.75
N ALA A 172 5.09 -9.18 17.47
CA ALA A 172 6.36 -9.93 17.43
C ALA A 172 6.27 -11.42 17.81
N ASP A 173 5.15 -11.87 18.35
CA ASP A 173 4.97 -13.26 18.80
C ASP A 173 4.31 -14.16 17.74
N GLU A 174 4.00 -13.66 16.54
CA GLU A 174 3.39 -14.43 15.47
C GLU A 174 4.34 -14.52 14.26
N ASP A 175 4.47 -15.71 13.67
CA ASP A 175 5.18 -15.92 12.40
C ASP A 175 4.39 -15.25 11.27
N PHE A 176 4.70 -14.00 10.99
CA PHE A 176 4.17 -13.29 9.84
C PHE A 176 4.86 -13.77 8.56
N ASP A 177 4.09 -13.85 7.47
CA ASP A 177 4.51 -14.29 6.16
C ASP A 177 5.00 -15.75 6.11
N THR A 178 4.10 -16.65 6.40
CA THR A 178 4.32 -18.08 6.23
C THR A 178 3.90 -18.50 4.83
N VAL A 179 4.82 -19.11 4.07
CA VAL A 179 4.50 -19.70 2.78
C VAL A 179 3.63 -20.95 2.99
N LYS A 180 2.39 -20.89 2.50
CA LYS A 180 1.46 -22.02 2.51
C LYS A 180 1.81 -23.05 1.44
N VAL A 181 2.09 -22.56 0.24
CA VAL A 181 2.54 -23.34 -0.91
C VAL A 181 3.19 -22.41 -1.92
N SER A 182 4.24 -22.88 -2.54
CA SER A 182 4.87 -22.23 -3.69
C SER A 182 5.26 -23.28 -4.73
N ARG A 183 5.31 -22.88 -5.99
CA ARG A 183 5.72 -23.74 -7.10
C ARG A 183 6.60 -22.94 -8.06
N LEU A 184 7.67 -23.57 -8.51
CA LEU A 184 8.57 -23.08 -9.55
C LEU A 184 8.72 -24.11 -10.66
N GLU A 185 8.55 -23.69 -11.90
CA GLU A 185 8.66 -24.51 -13.10
C GLU A 185 9.66 -23.90 -14.09
N TRP A 186 10.64 -24.70 -14.53
CA TRP A 186 11.50 -24.40 -15.67
C TRP A 186 10.83 -24.90 -16.95
N VAL A 187 10.14 -23.99 -17.64
CA VAL A 187 9.28 -24.31 -18.79
C VAL A 187 10.09 -24.67 -20.02
N ASP A 188 11.02 -23.78 -20.39
CA ASP A 188 11.88 -23.94 -21.57
C ASP A 188 13.24 -23.26 -21.34
N GLU A 189 14.07 -23.17 -22.39
CA GLU A 189 15.42 -22.59 -22.30
C GLU A 189 15.48 -21.12 -21.89
N ARG A 190 14.37 -20.38 -21.89
CA ARG A 190 14.32 -18.94 -21.56
C ARG A 190 13.26 -18.58 -20.53
N THR A 191 12.48 -19.53 -20.06
CA THR A 191 11.26 -19.26 -19.32
C THR A 191 11.22 -20.04 -18.01
N VAL A 192 10.95 -19.32 -16.92
CA VAL A 192 10.48 -19.90 -15.66
C VAL A 192 9.16 -19.26 -15.28
N ARG A 193 8.31 -20.01 -14.60
CA ARG A 193 7.05 -19.51 -14.03
C ARG A 193 6.77 -20.17 -12.70
N GLY A 194 5.87 -19.58 -11.94
CA GLY A 194 5.51 -20.15 -10.66
C GLY A 194 4.54 -19.29 -9.90
N PHE A 195 4.39 -19.62 -8.64
CA PHE A 195 3.56 -18.87 -7.71
C PHE A 195 4.05 -19.03 -6.27
N ARG A 196 3.65 -18.08 -5.45
CA ARG A 196 3.76 -18.11 -3.99
C ARG A 196 2.40 -17.75 -3.40
N ILE A 197 1.90 -18.61 -2.51
CA ILE A 197 0.73 -18.35 -1.69
C ILE A 197 1.19 -18.34 -0.24
N SER A 198 0.95 -17.24 0.43
CA SER A 198 1.41 -17.02 1.81
C SER A 198 0.28 -16.46 2.68
N ASN A 199 0.50 -16.47 3.97
CA ASN A 199 -0.26 -15.68 4.91
C ASN A 199 0.69 -14.83 5.73
N GLY A 200 0.27 -13.62 5.97
CA GLY A 200 0.96 -12.64 6.77
C GLY A 200 -0.09 -11.72 7.36
N TRP A 201 0.11 -10.45 7.27
CA TRP A 201 -0.91 -9.46 7.58
C TRP A 201 -2.12 -9.56 6.63
N ALA A 202 -1.86 -9.89 5.34
CA ALA A 202 -2.89 -10.42 4.47
C ALA A 202 -3.15 -11.91 4.85
N PRO A 203 -4.38 -12.31 5.22
CA PRO A 203 -4.71 -13.68 5.61
C PRO A 203 -4.39 -14.72 4.54
N GLU A 204 -4.43 -14.31 3.27
CA GLU A 204 -4.08 -15.15 2.13
C GLU A 204 -3.66 -14.27 0.96
N GLN A 205 -2.37 -14.29 0.64
CA GLN A 205 -1.79 -13.55 -0.47
C GLN A 205 -1.43 -14.50 -1.62
N HIS A 206 -1.85 -14.18 -2.83
CA HIS A 206 -1.53 -14.91 -4.04
C HIS A 206 -0.66 -14.08 -4.96
N VAL A 207 0.54 -14.54 -5.29
CA VAL A 207 1.41 -13.92 -6.28
C VAL A 207 1.86 -14.99 -7.28
N TYR A 208 1.37 -14.88 -8.50
CA TYR A 208 1.78 -15.69 -9.64
C TYR A 208 2.76 -14.89 -10.48
N PHE A 209 3.74 -15.55 -11.09
CA PHE A 209 4.69 -14.88 -11.97
C PHE A 209 5.01 -15.69 -13.22
N TYR A 210 5.44 -14.96 -14.24
CA TYR A 210 5.97 -15.50 -15.49
C TYR A 210 7.19 -14.67 -15.88
N ALA A 211 8.36 -15.32 -15.97
CA ALA A 211 9.63 -14.66 -16.23
C ALA A 211 10.31 -15.20 -17.48
N GLU A 212 10.80 -14.28 -18.32
CA GLU A 212 11.61 -14.61 -19.48
C GLU A 212 12.98 -13.94 -19.40
N PHE A 213 13.99 -14.59 -19.99
CA PHE A 213 15.38 -14.14 -19.97
C PHE A 213 15.93 -13.92 -21.37
N SER A 214 16.75 -12.87 -21.54
CA SER A 214 17.41 -12.53 -22.80
C SER A 214 18.40 -13.59 -23.28
N GLU A 215 18.86 -14.44 -22.36
CA GLU A 215 19.81 -15.53 -22.60
C GLU A 215 19.22 -16.89 -22.26
N PRO A 216 19.66 -17.98 -22.91
CA PRO A 216 19.22 -19.32 -22.56
C PRO A 216 19.69 -19.76 -21.18
N ILE A 217 18.78 -20.34 -20.40
CA ILE A 217 19.07 -21.08 -19.16
C ILE A 217 19.75 -22.40 -19.55
N ARG A 218 21.01 -22.56 -19.19
CA ARG A 218 21.81 -23.75 -19.48
C ARG A 218 21.52 -24.89 -18.51
N SER A 219 21.25 -24.54 -17.24
CA SER A 219 20.83 -25.49 -16.22
C SER A 219 20.04 -24.76 -15.13
N CYS A 220 19.15 -25.49 -14.49
CA CYS A 220 18.40 -25.05 -13.33
C CYS A 220 18.60 -26.05 -12.20
N ARG A 221 19.01 -25.59 -11.04
CA ARG A 221 19.15 -26.41 -9.83
C ARG A 221 18.10 -25.95 -8.82
N PHE A 222 17.25 -26.87 -8.42
CA PHE A 222 16.21 -26.62 -7.43
C PHE A 222 16.70 -26.93 -6.02
N PHE A 223 16.11 -26.26 -5.03
CA PHE A 223 16.36 -26.48 -3.61
C PHE A 223 15.03 -26.58 -2.86
N ASP A 224 14.90 -27.60 -2.01
CA ASP A 224 13.85 -27.75 -1.02
C ASP A 224 14.50 -27.68 0.37
N ARG A 225 14.13 -26.67 1.17
CA ARG A 225 14.68 -26.45 2.53
C ARG A 225 16.22 -26.49 2.56
N GLY A 226 16.84 -25.78 1.62
CA GLY A 226 18.29 -25.71 1.47
C GLY A 226 18.95 -26.95 0.88
N ARG A 227 18.19 -28.01 0.55
CA ARG A 227 18.74 -29.23 -0.06
C ARG A 227 18.56 -29.23 -1.56
N SER A 228 19.64 -29.46 -2.30
CA SER A 228 19.60 -29.57 -3.76
C SER A 228 18.76 -30.77 -4.22
N VAL A 229 17.89 -30.53 -5.21
CA VAL A 229 17.07 -31.52 -5.90
C VAL A 229 17.43 -31.48 -7.37
N GLU A 230 17.89 -32.62 -7.89
CA GLU A 230 18.40 -32.73 -9.27
C GLU A 230 17.45 -33.50 -10.18
N GLY A 231 17.57 -33.29 -11.49
CA GLY A 231 16.85 -34.08 -12.52
C GLY A 231 15.36 -33.73 -12.68
N ILE A 232 14.92 -32.63 -12.06
CA ILE A 232 13.52 -32.14 -12.16
C ILE A 232 13.43 -30.83 -12.95
N ARG A 233 12.23 -30.52 -13.43
CA ARG A 233 11.91 -29.26 -14.09
C ARG A 233 10.91 -28.43 -13.30
N GLU A 234 10.34 -28.96 -12.27
CA GLU A 234 9.41 -28.29 -11.37
C GLU A 234 9.56 -28.77 -9.94
N LEU A 235 9.29 -27.89 -9.01
CA LEU A 235 9.25 -28.19 -7.58
C LEU A 235 8.10 -27.41 -6.94
N GLU A 236 7.36 -28.10 -6.06
CA GLU A 236 6.33 -27.51 -5.22
C GLU A 236 6.67 -27.78 -3.74
N GLY A 237 6.47 -26.75 -2.90
CA GLY A 237 6.80 -26.84 -1.48
C GLY A 237 6.57 -25.52 -0.76
N THR A 238 7.04 -25.45 0.48
CA THR A 238 6.91 -24.24 1.33
C THR A 238 8.21 -23.46 1.48
N ASP A 239 9.34 -24.04 1.06
CA ASP A 239 10.67 -23.43 1.13
C ASP A 239 11.46 -23.84 -0.10
N ILE A 240 11.12 -23.24 -1.24
CA ILE A 240 11.75 -23.57 -2.52
C ILE A 240 12.51 -22.40 -3.11
N ARG A 241 13.67 -22.75 -3.68
CA ARG A 241 14.54 -21.86 -4.42
C ARG A 241 15.05 -22.52 -5.68
N ALA A 242 15.50 -21.74 -6.64
CA ALA A 242 16.26 -22.27 -7.78
C ALA A 242 17.46 -21.37 -8.11
N VAL A 243 18.51 -21.99 -8.64
CA VAL A 243 19.66 -21.32 -9.25
C VAL A 243 19.61 -21.58 -10.75
N LEU A 244 19.41 -20.52 -11.50
CA LEU A 244 19.46 -20.52 -12.96
C LEU A 244 20.88 -20.17 -13.42
N ASN A 245 21.47 -20.99 -14.30
CA ASN A 245 22.78 -20.74 -14.90
C ASN A 245 22.62 -20.32 -16.36
N PHE A 246 23.30 -19.25 -16.74
CA PHE A 246 23.24 -18.67 -18.08
C PHE A 246 24.60 -18.79 -18.79
N GLY A 247 24.55 -18.88 -20.09
CA GLY A 247 25.76 -19.05 -20.91
C GLY A 247 26.12 -17.80 -21.73
N GLY A 248 25.96 -16.62 -21.15
CA GLY A 248 26.11 -15.36 -21.83
C GLY A 248 27.53 -15.04 -22.34
N ARG A 249 27.67 -13.90 -23.00
CA ARG A 249 28.95 -13.36 -23.49
C ARG A 249 29.42 -12.23 -22.59
N ASP A 250 30.72 -12.13 -22.39
CA ASP A 250 31.32 -11.00 -21.70
C ASP A 250 30.89 -9.66 -22.30
N GLY A 251 30.69 -8.68 -21.42
CA GLY A 251 30.25 -7.33 -21.81
C GLY A 251 28.77 -7.21 -22.20
N GLN A 252 27.98 -8.30 -22.24
CA GLN A 252 26.54 -8.23 -22.49
C GLN A 252 25.76 -8.48 -21.18
N PRO A 253 24.85 -7.58 -20.78
CA PRO A 253 24.06 -7.78 -19.56
C PRO A 253 22.99 -8.86 -19.78
N LEU A 254 22.71 -9.62 -18.72
CA LEU A 254 21.52 -10.48 -18.63
C LEU A 254 20.32 -9.59 -18.36
N VAL A 255 19.27 -9.75 -19.18
CA VAL A 255 18.00 -9.04 -18.98
C VAL A 255 16.92 -10.08 -18.64
N ALA A 256 16.17 -9.82 -17.57
CA ALA A 256 14.96 -10.54 -17.23
C ALA A 256 13.75 -9.60 -17.31
N ARG A 257 12.63 -10.13 -17.81
CA ARG A 257 11.32 -9.46 -17.77
C ARG A 257 10.32 -10.36 -17.09
N VAL A 258 9.59 -9.82 -16.14
CA VAL A 258 8.75 -10.59 -15.21
C VAL A 258 7.38 -9.96 -15.13
N GLY A 259 6.35 -10.69 -15.53
CA GLY A 259 4.96 -10.35 -15.23
C GLY A 259 4.53 -10.95 -13.91
N ILE A 260 3.74 -10.23 -13.12
CA ILE A 260 3.06 -10.78 -11.94
C ILE A 260 1.55 -10.68 -12.10
N SER A 261 0.81 -11.53 -11.37
CA SER A 261 -0.65 -11.58 -11.37
C SER A 261 -1.17 -12.05 -10.01
N PRO A 262 -2.28 -11.50 -9.51
CA PRO A 262 -2.98 -12.06 -8.34
C PRO A 262 -3.86 -13.26 -8.69
N VAL A 263 -3.98 -13.60 -9.97
CA VAL A 263 -4.97 -14.55 -10.50
C VAL A 263 -4.35 -15.87 -10.89
N SER A 264 -3.36 -15.85 -11.81
CA SER A 264 -2.76 -17.07 -12.36
C SER A 264 -1.40 -16.81 -13.05
N MET A 265 -0.63 -17.89 -13.28
CA MET A 265 0.59 -17.82 -14.10
C MET A 265 0.31 -17.41 -15.55
N GLU A 266 -0.87 -17.74 -16.07
CA GLU A 266 -1.30 -17.31 -17.41
C GLU A 266 -1.61 -15.80 -17.41
N GLY A 267 -2.31 -15.27 -16.40
CA GLY A 267 -2.52 -13.84 -16.21
C GLY A 267 -1.18 -13.07 -16.15
N ALA A 268 -0.19 -13.61 -15.43
CA ALA A 268 1.15 -13.03 -15.39
C ALA A 268 1.82 -13.01 -16.78
N ARG A 269 1.66 -14.07 -17.60
CA ARG A 269 2.15 -14.14 -18.97
C ARG A 269 1.45 -13.10 -19.88
N GLU A 270 0.14 -12.95 -19.75
CA GLU A 270 -0.64 -11.98 -20.53
C GLU A 270 -0.27 -10.54 -20.16
N ASN A 271 -0.08 -10.25 -18.87
CA ASN A 271 0.44 -8.96 -18.39
C ASN A 271 1.80 -8.64 -19.02
N LEU A 272 2.73 -9.61 -18.99
CA LEU A 272 4.05 -9.44 -19.58
C LEU A 272 3.98 -9.19 -21.09
N SER A 273 3.20 -9.96 -21.79
CA SER A 273 3.04 -9.84 -23.26
C SER A 273 2.41 -8.52 -23.68
N ALA A 274 1.52 -7.97 -22.86
CA ALA A 274 0.87 -6.70 -23.13
C ALA A 274 1.79 -5.50 -22.85
N GLU A 275 2.52 -5.52 -21.73
CA GLU A 275 3.19 -4.34 -21.20
C GLU A 275 4.67 -4.24 -21.62
N ILE A 276 5.41 -5.35 -21.71
CA ILE A 276 6.84 -5.35 -22.08
C ILE A 276 7.10 -6.16 -23.36
N LYS A 277 7.30 -5.45 -24.46
CA LYS A 277 7.63 -6.07 -25.76
C LYS A 277 9.13 -5.98 -26.04
N GLY A 278 9.79 -7.17 -26.09
CA GLY A 278 11.22 -7.29 -26.36
C GLY A 278 12.12 -6.97 -25.17
N TRP A 279 13.40 -6.71 -25.45
CA TRP A 279 14.48 -6.70 -24.45
C TRP A 279 15.10 -5.32 -24.21
N ASN A 280 14.49 -4.25 -24.72
CA ASN A 280 15.01 -2.89 -24.60
C ASN A 280 14.67 -2.30 -23.21
N PHE A 281 15.56 -2.50 -22.26
CA PHE A 281 15.45 -2.00 -20.90
C PHE A 281 15.32 -0.46 -20.85
N ASP A 282 16.13 0.25 -21.60
CA ASP A 282 16.15 1.71 -21.56
C ASP A 282 14.85 2.34 -22.09
N ARG A 283 14.17 1.65 -23.01
CA ARG A 283 12.84 2.06 -23.47
C ARG A 283 11.81 1.94 -22.33
N VAL A 284 11.82 0.83 -21.58
CA VAL A 284 10.89 0.62 -20.46
C VAL A 284 11.15 1.65 -19.37
N ARG A 285 12.43 1.87 -18.99
CA ARG A 285 12.85 2.91 -18.04
C ARG A 285 12.36 4.30 -18.46
N SER A 286 12.61 4.70 -19.71
CA SER A 286 12.17 5.99 -20.22
C SER A 286 10.66 6.15 -20.20
N SER A 287 9.92 5.07 -20.50
CA SER A 287 8.45 5.08 -20.45
C SER A 287 7.94 5.22 -19.02
N ALA A 288 8.57 4.54 -18.04
CA ALA A 288 8.23 4.67 -16.62
C ALA A 288 8.51 6.10 -16.11
N TYR A 289 9.65 6.67 -16.44
CA TYR A 289 9.99 8.06 -16.09
C TYR A 289 9.00 9.06 -16.71
N SER A 290 8.63 8.87 -18.00
CA SER A 290 7.65 9.72 -18.67
C SER A 290 6.27 9.63 -18.03
N ALA A 291 5.83 8.43 -17.64
CA ALA A 291 4.56 8.25 -16.93
C ALA A 291 4.55 9.01 -15.60
N TRP A 292 5.65 8.98 -14.84
CA TRP A 292 5.79 9.79 -13.62
C TRP A 292 5.80 11.28 -13.89
N THR A 293 6.52 11.73 -14.94
CA THR A 293 6.54 13.14 -15.33
C THR A 293 5.13 13.65 -15.65
N GLU A 294 4.35 12.86 -16.39
CA GLU A 294 2.95 13.17 -16.72
C GLU A 294 2.10 13.29 -15.43
N GLN A 295 2.18 12.31 -14.53
CA GLN A 295 1.39 12.33 -13.29
C GLN A 295 1.73 13.53 -12.40
N LEU A 296 3.01 13.78 -12.17
CA LEU A 296 3.48 14.84 -11.31
C LEU A 296 3.24 16.23 -11.90
N SER A 297 3.14 16.34 -13.22
CA SER A 297 2.82 17.59 -13.94
C SER A 297 1.37 18.04 -13.77
N ALA A 298 0.50 17.21 -13.16
CA ALA A 298 -0.84 17.65 -12.74
C ALA A 298 -0.82 18.81 -11.74
N VAL A 299 0.30 19.00 -11.03
CA VAL A 299 0.52 20.14 -10.15
C VAL A 299 1.80 20.86 -10.56
N ARG A 300 1.69 22.17 -10.79
CA ARG A 300 2.83 23.02 -11.11
C ARG A 300 3.12 24.00 -9.97
N LEU A 301 4.33 23.93 -9.45
CA LEU A 301 4.81 24.86 -8.45
C LEU A 301 5.61 26.00 -9.08
N GLU A 302 5.33 27.21 -8.64
CA GLU A 302 6.10 28.41 -8.98
C GLU A 302 6.69 29.02 -7.71
N GLY A 303 7.97 29.40 -7.77
CA GLY A 303 8.69 29.97 -6.63
C GLY A 303 9.05 28.94 -5.55
N GLY A 304 9.35 29.44 -4.36
CA GLY A 304 9.76 28.63 -3.20
C GLY A 304 11.22 28.17 -3.24
N GLU A 305 11.73 27.76 -2.08
CA GLU A 305 13.07 27.19 -1.94
C GLU A 305 13.17 25.83 -2.67
N PRO A 306 14.30 25.51 -3.32
CA PRO A 306 14.50 24.26 -4.05
C PRO A 306 14.19 23.01 -3.21
N SER A 307 14.63 22.97 -1.95
CA SER A 307 14.40 21.85 -1.03
C SER A 307 12.91 21.63 -0.73
N ARG A 308 12.10 22.69 -0.60
CA ARG A 308 10.66 22.57 -0.41
C ARG A 308 9.96 22.03 -1.64
N ARG A 309 10.45 22.36 -2.83
CA ARG A 309 9.93 21.82 -4.10
C ARG A 309 10.25 20.32 -4.22
N GLU A 310 11.45 19.90 -3.81
CA GLU A 310 11.82 18.48 -3.75
C GLU A 310 10.92 17.72 -2.76
N VAL A 311 10.70 18.24 -1.55
CA VAL A 311 9.78 17.64 -0.57
C VAL A 311 8.37 17.51 -1.13
N PHE A 312 7.86 18.57 -1.79
CA PHE A 312 6.52 18.55 -2.37
C PHE A 312 6.37 17.47 -3.45
N TYR A 313 7.26 17.44 -4.45
CA TYR A 313 7.15 16.45 -5.53
C TYR A 313 7.46 15.03 -5.06
N THR A 314 8.32 14.86 -4.06
CA THR A 314 8.55 13.56 -3.43
C THR A 314 7.31 13.07 -2.68
N SER A 315 6.64 13.95 -1.93
CA SER A 315 5.38 13.61 -1.25
C SER A 315 4.26 13.30 -2.24
N LEU A 316 4.17 14.05 -3.34
CA LEU A 316 3.20 13.78 -4.40
C LEU A 316 3.48 12.44 -5.11
N TYR A 317 4.76 12.10 -5.35
CA TYR A 317 5.18 10.81 -5.87
C TYR A 317 4.70 9.68 -4.96
N TYR A 318 4.97 9.74 -3.66
CA TYR A 318 4.52 8.73 -2.72
C TYR A 318 3.00 8.63 -2.61
N ALA A 319 2.30 9.76 -2.67
CA ALA A 319 0.84 9.77 -2.70
C ALA A 319 0.25 9.06 -3.93
N MET A 320 0.99 8.99 -5.04
CA MET A 320 0.57 8.34 -6.29
C MET A 320 1.12 6.91 -6.48
N LEU A 321 1.77 6.33 -5.47
CA LEU A 321 2.00 4.89 -5.42
C LEU A 321 0.70 4.12 -5.09
N TYR A 322 -0.26 4.76 -4.44
CA TYR A 322 -1.53 4.20 -4.01
C TYR A 322 -2.73 5.05 -4.48
N PRO A 323 -3.93 4.43 -4.66
CA PRO A 323 -4.25 3.02 -4.44
C PRO A 323 -3.54 2.09 -5.42
N MET A 324 -3.09 0.92 -4.93
CA MET A 324 -2.33 -0.03 -5.72
C MET A 324 -3.24 -0.88 -6.60
N LEU A 325 -2.92 -0.96 -7.89
CA LEU A 325 -3.59 -1.85 -8.84
C LEU A 325 -3.50 -3.32 -8.40
N TYR A 326 -4.59 -4.08 -8.57
CA TYR A 326 -4.67 -5.49 -8.24
C TYR A 326 -5.54 -6.27 -9.23
N SER A 327 -5.38 -5.97 -10.52
CA SER A 327 -6.05 -6.69 -11.62
C SER A 327 -5.13 -6.85 -12.82
N ASP A 328 -5.33 -7.94 -13.56
CA ASP A 328 -4.63 -8.23 -14.81
C ASP A 328 -5.11 -7.34 -15.96
N VAL A 329 -4.36 -7.35 -17.08
CA VAL A 329 -4.74 -6.62 -18.31
C VAL A 329 -6.05 -7.13 -18.91
N THR A 330 -6.44 -8.36 -18.59
CA THR A 330 -7.72 -8.97 -18.98
C THR A 330 -8.91 -8.43 -18.19
N GLY A 331 -8.65 -7.67 -17.13
CA GLY A 331 -9.65 -7.21 -16.18
C GLY A 331 -9.97 -8.24 -15.08
N GLU A 332 -9.26 -9.36 -15.02
CA GLU A 332 -9.42 -10.34 -13.94
C GLU A 332 -8.71 -9.88 -12.67
N TYR A 333 -9.32 -10.16 -11.51
CA TYR A 333 -8.80 -9.84 -10.18
C TYR A 333 -9.26 -10.86 -9.15
N ARG A 334 -8.50 -10.99 -8.06
CA ARG A 334 -8.90 -11.77 -6.90
C ARG A 334 -9.48 -10.86 -5.84
N SER A 335 -10.64 -11.22 -5.31
CA SER A 335 -11.35 -10.44 -4.29
C SER A 335 -11.18 -11.02 -2.89
N SER A 336 -11.72 -10.33 -1.89
CA SER A 336 -11.58 -10.69 -0.46
C SER A 336 -12.18 -12.04 -0.07
N ASP A 337 -13.02 -12.65 -0.90
CA ASP A 337 -13.50 -14.02 -0.73
C ASP A 337 -12.56 -15.08 -1.37
N SER A 338 -11.36 -14.67 -1.76
CA SER A 338 -10.33 -15.45 -2.46
C SER A 338 -10.75 -15.99 -3.84
N LYS A 339 -11.89 -15.55 -4.38
CA LYS A 339 -12.33 -15.94 -5.73
C LYS A 339 -11.89 -14.94 -6.78
N VAL A 340 -11.83 -15.44 -8.01
CA VAL A 340 -11.48 -14.65 -9.19
C VAL A 340 -12.74 -14.12 -9.85
N TYR A 341 -12.69 -12.82 -10.16
CA TYR A 341 -13.74 -12.07 -10.86
C TYR A 341 -13.15 -11.31 -12.04
N ARG A 342 -14.01 -10.70 -12.85
CA ARG A 342 -13.61 -9.88 -13.98
C ARG A 342 -14.43 -8.60 -14.04
N GLY A 343 -13.76 -7.46 -14.22
CA GLY A 343 -14.37 -6.15 -14.41
C GLY A 343 -13.83 -5.44 -15.66
N ASP A 344 -14.53 -4.38 -16.06
CA ASP A 344 -14.14 -3.46 -17.15
C ASP A 344 -13.47 -2.19 -16.59
N PHE A 345 -12.92 -2.27 -15.39
CA PHE A 345 -12.26 -1.19 -14.65
C PHE A 345 -10.98 -1.71 -13.98
N ARG A 346 -10.12 -0.79 -13.53
CA ARG A 346 -8.94 -1.13 -12.73
C ARG A 346 -9.35 -1.43 -11.29
N TYR A 347 -9.14 -2.67 -10.86
CA TYR A 347 -9.40 -3.06 -9.48
C TYR A 347 -8.24 -2.64 -8.58
N PHE A 348 -8.50 -1.75 -7.62
CA PHE A 348 -7.51 -1.17 -6.73
C PHE A 348 -7.64 -1.72 -5.30
N ALA A 349 -7.09 -2.90 -5.05
CA ALA A 349 -7.15 -3.55 -3.75
C ALA A 349 -5.80 -4.13 -3.29
N GLY A 350 -4.70 -3.77 -3.95
CA GLY A 350 -3.37 -4.20 -3.53
C GLY A 350 -3.03 -3.69 -2.13
N VAL A 351 -3.23 -2.39 -1.91
CA VAL A 351 -3.16 -1.74 -0.59
C VAL A 351 -4.20 -0.63 -0.51
N LEU A 352 -5.14 -0.73 0.44
CA LEU A 352 -6.09 0.32 0.79
C LEU A 352 -6.08 0.53 2.30
N SER A 353 -5.26 1.43 2.78
CA SER A 353 -5.21 1.86 4.19
C SER A 353 -6.13 3.07 4.38
N LEU A 354 -7.45 2.83 4.50
CA LEU A 354 -8.43 3.92 4.43
C LEU A 354 -8.40 4.83 5.67
N TRP A 355 -8.03 4.30 6.84
CA TRP A 355 -7.85 5.13 8.05
C TRP A 355 -6.80 6.22 7.87
N ASP A 356 -5.75 5.95 7.07
CA ASP A 356 -4.71 6.91 6.74
C ASP A 356 -5.10 7.81 5.57
N THR A 357 -5.59 7.20 4.50
CA THR A 357 -5.69 7.85 3.18
C THR A 357 -6.92 8.75 3.03
N PHE A 358 -8.01 8.51 3.80
CA PHE A 358 -9.20 9.37 3.74
C PHE A 358 -8.90 10.80 4.16
N ARG A 359 -7.90 11.01 5.02
CA ARG A 359 -7.58 12.31 5.64
C ARG A 359 -7.12 13.35 4.62
N ALA A 360 -6.30 12.94 3.63
CA ALA A 360 -5.79 13.86 2.62
C ALA A 360 -5.56 13.20 1.25
N GLN A 361 -5.02 11.98 1.17
CA GLN A 361 -4.62 11.35 -0.09
C GLN A 361 -5.80 11.09 -1.01
N ASN A 362 -6.87 10.43 -0.55
CA ASN A 362 -8.04 10.18 -1.39
C ASN A 362 -8.70 11.49 -1.88
N PRO A 363 -8.89 12.54 -1.04
CA PRO A 363 -9.34 13.85 -1.50
C PRO A 363 -8.45 14.48 -2.56
N LEU A 364 -7.12 14.34 -2.45
CA LEU A 364 -6.15 14.82 -3.43
C LEU A 364 -6.26 14.06 -4.75
N ILE A 365 -6.31 12.72 -4.70
CA ILE A 365 -6.46 11.88 -5.89
C ILE A 365 -7.80 12.14 -6.59
N ALA A 366 -8.87 12.39 -5.85
CA ALA A 366 -10.18 12.76 -6.42
C ALA A 366 -10.12 14.07 -7.24
N ILE A 367 -9.24 15.00 -6.87
CA ILE A 367 -9.02 16.24 -7.62
C ILE A 367 -8.11 16.01 -8.83
N LEU A 368 -6.98 15.34 -8.63
CA LEU A 368 -5.94 15.21 -9.66
C LEU A 368 -6.21 14.07 -10.65
N ARG A 369 -6.85 13.00 -10.17
CA ARG A 369 -7.08 11.75 -10.93
C ARG A 369 -8.50 11.21 -10.68
N PRO A 370 -9.53 11.93 -11.14
CA PRO A 370 -10.92 11.49 -10.98
C PRO A 370 -11.19 10.12 -11.63
N ASP A 371 -10.41 9.72 -12.64
CA ASP A 371 -10.48 8.40 -13.28
C ASP A 371 -10.02 7.28 -12.32
N VAL A 372 -8.97 7.50 -11.52
CA VAL A 372 -8.53 6.57 -10.47
C VAL A 372 -9.58 6.46 -9.37
N THR A 373 -10.12 7.60 -8.93
CA THR A 373 -11.17 7.63 -7.91
C THR A 373 -12.44 6.92 -8.37
N ARG A 374 -12.86 7.09 -9.63
CA ARG A 374 -13.99 6.37 -10.21
C ARG A 374 -13.79 4.84 -10.13
N ASP A 375 -12.62 4.36 -10.56
CA ASP A 375 -12.31 2.94 -10.53
C ASP A 375 -12.18 2.42 -9.08
N LEU A 376 -11.74 3.26 -8.14
CA LEU A 376 -11.75 2.94 -6.70
C LEU A 376 -13.19 2.79 -6.16
N MET A 377 -14.13 3.64 -6.60
CA MET A 377 -15.54 3.50 -6.23
C MET A 377 -16.12 2.17 -6.72
N LYS A 378 -15.82 1.78 -7.96
CA LYS A 378 -16.21 0.47 -8.51
C LYS A 378 -15.55 -0.67 -7.71
N THR A 379 -14.29 -0.54 -7.36
CA THR A 379 -13.57 -1.50 -6.49
C THR A 379 -14.25 -1.69 -5.14
N MET A 380 -14.62 -0.60 -4.47
CA MET A 380 -15.28 -0.65 -3.16
C MET A 380 -16.65 -1.34 -3.24
N LEU A 381 -17.40 -1.08 -4.32
CA LEU A 381 -18.69 -1.72 -4.53
C LEU A 381 -18.55 -3.23 -4.78
N GLU A 382 -17.60 -3.65 -5.60
CA GLU A 382 -17.36 -5.08 -5.84
C GLU A 382 -16.84 -5.77 -4.57
N HIS A 383 -15.96 -5.13 -3.81
CA HIS A 383 -15.53 -5.63 -2.51
C HIS A 383 -16.75 -5.89 -1.59
N TYR A 384 -17.67 -4.93 -1.50
CA TYR A 384 -18.91 -5.10 -0.74
C TYR A 384 -19.77 -6.27 -1.26
N ARG A 385 -19.93 -6.39 -2.56
CA ARG A 385 -20.72 -7.48 -3.19
C ARG A 385 -20.17 -8.86 -2.86
N HIS A 386 -18.84 -8.99 -2.74
CA HIS A 386 -18.17 -10.26 -2.52
C HIS A 386 -18.05 -10.64 -1.04
N CYS A 387 -17.87 -9.70 -0.13
CA CYS A 387 -17.72 -9.98 1.30
C CYS A 387 -18.78 -9.37 2.21
N GLY A 388 -19.72 -8.58 1.65
CA GLY A 388 -20.83 -7.95 2.38
C GLY A 388 -20.42 -6.79 3.28
N GLN A 389 -19.19 -6.25 3.09
CA GLN A 389 -18.65 -5.12 3.83
C GLN A 389 -17.86 -4.22 2.88
N LEU A 390 -17.98 -2.89 3.02
CA LEU A 390 -17.08 -1.96 2.36
C LEU A 390 -15.68 -2.09 2.94
N PRO A 391 -14.61 -1.86 2.15
CA PRO A 391 -13.25 -2.05 2.62
C PRO A 391 -12.92 -1.12 3.79
N ILE A 392 -12.14 -1.63 4.73
CA ILE A 392 -11.55 -0.90 5.86
C ILE A 392 -10.05 -0.79 5.66
N TRP A 393 -9.39 -1.93 5.50
CA TRP A 393 -7.96 -2.01 5.24
C TRP A 393 -7.65 -3.26 4.42
N THR A 394 -7.60 -3.15 3.10
CA THR A 394 -7.25 -4.30 2.24
C THR A 394 -5.77 -4.37 1.99
N LEU A 395 -5.23 -5.59 1.98
CA LEU A 395 -3.87 -5.93 1.62
C LEU A 395 -3.89 -7.15 0.70
N ALA A 396 -3.21 -7.07 -0.44
CA ALA A 396 -3.19 -8.14 -1.45
C ALA A 396 -4.60 -8.65 -1.82
N GLY A 397 -5.55 -7.74 -2.00
CA GLY A 397 -6.94 -8.05 -2.34
C GLY A 397 -7.80 -8.53 -1.17
N VAL A 398 -7.24 -8.81 -0.01
CA VAL A 398 -7.94 -9.39 1.14
C VAL A 398 -8.16 -8.35 2.23
N GLU A 399 -9.35 -8.35 2.84
CA GLU A 399 -9.67 -7.46 3.97
C GLU A 399 -9.05 -7.99 5.26
N ASN A 400 -8.27 -7.19 5.96
CA ASN A 400 -7.65 -7.54 7.23
C ASN A 400 -8.23 -6.82 8.45
N MET A 401 -9.19 -5.92 8.23
CA MET A 401 -9.89 -5.17 9.30
C MET A 401 -8.94 -4.39 10.22
N CYS A 402 -7.77 -3.99 9.74
CA CYS A 402 -6.81 -3.22 10.50
C CYS A 402 -7.32 -1.79 10.73
N MET A 403 -6.96 -1.21 11.87
CA MET A 403 -7.31 0.15 12.30
C MET A 403 -8.81 0.34 12.60
N ILE A 404 -9.14 1.49 13.14
CA ILE A 404 -10.49 1.86 13.58
C ILE A 404 -11.27 2.59 12.48
N GLY A 405 -12.58 2.74 12.65
CA GLY A 405 -13.47 3.42 11.70
C GLY A 405 -13.89 2.55 10.52
N TYR A 406 -14.77 3.09 9.68
CA TYR A 406 -15.21 2.49 8.42
C TYR A 406 -15.09 3.50 7.27
N HIS A 407 -13.86 3.97 7.06
CA HIS A 407 -13.53 5.18 6.28
C HIS A 407 -13.71 5.05 4.75
N SER A 408 -14.35 3.99 4.26
CA SER A 408 -14.96 4.04 2.93
C SER A 408 -16.00 5.16 2.81
N MET A 409 -16.67 5.53 3.93
CA MET A 409 -17.74 6.52 3.95
C MET A 409 -17.26 7.91 3.51
N PRO A 410 -16.22 8.50 4.13
CA PRO A 410 -15.70 9.79 3.67
C PRO A 410 -15.18 9.75 2.23
N VAL A 411 -14.55 8.64 1.80
CA VAL A 411 -14.00 8.53 0.43
C VAL A 411 -15.12 8.51 -0.61
N ILE A 412 -16.21 7.78 -0.37
CA ILE A 412 -17.38 7.71 -1.26
C ILE A 412 -18.11 9.05 -1.29
N ALA A 413 -18.41 9.63 -0.12
CA ALA A 413 -19.13 10.89 -0.01
C ALA A 413 -18.35 12.05 -0.65
N ASP A 414 -17.03 12.09 -0.45
CA ASP A 414 -16.13 13.09 -1.04
C ASP A 414 -16.09 12.97 -2.57
N ALA A 415 -15.93 11.75 -3.11
CA ALA A 415 -15.94 11.51 -4.56
C ALA A 415 -17.26 11.98 -5.19
N TYR A 416 -18.39 11.63 -4.56
CA TYR A 416 -19.70 12.06 -5.03
C TYR A 416 -19.90 13.57 -4.94
N SER A 417 -19.45 14.21 -3.85
CA SER A 417 -19.56 15.66 -3.66
C SER A 417 -18.75 16.45 -4.69
N LYS A 418 -17.61 15.92 -5.13
CA LYS A 418 -16.75 16.51 -6.17
C LYS A 418 -17.25 16.29 -7.60
N GLY A 419 -18.42 15.66 -7.77
CA GLY A 419 -19.03 15.48 -9.09
C GLY A 419 -18.58 14.25 -9.85
N ILE A 420 -17.84 13.34 -9.25
CA ILE A 420 -17.50 12.04 -9.86
C ILE A 420 -18.76 11.17 -9.84
N ARG A 421 -19.24 10.72 -11.02
CA ARG A 421 -20.58 10.10 -11.18
C ARG A 421 -20.58 8.78 -11.94
N ASP A 422 -19.50 8.42 -12.61
CA ASP A 422 -19.44 7.20 -13.44
C ASP A 422 -19.24 5.94 -12.58
N PHE A 423 -20.13 5.77 -11.59
CA PHE A 423 -20.27 4.59 -10.72
C PHE A 423 -21.69 4.51 -10.14
N ASP A 424 -22.09 3.35 -9.62
CA ASP A 424 -23.41 3.12 -9.03
C ASP A 424 -23.48 3.72 -7.62
N ALA A 425 -23.87 4.99 -7.55
CA ALA A 425 -23.92 5.74 -6.30
C ALA A 425 -25.02 5.24 -5.33
N GLU A 426 -26.16 4.76 -5.87
CA GLU A 426 -27.23 4.21 -5.05
C GLU A 426 -26.79 2.90 -4.39
N ALA A 427 -26.18 1.98 -5.16
CA ALA A 427 -25.68 0.73 -4.60
C ALA A 427 -24.56 0.97 -3.56
N LEU A 428 -23.66 1.93 -3.80
CA LEU A 428 -22.65 2.32 -2.79
C LEU A 428 -23.28 2.93 -1.55
N TYR A 429 -24.31 3.75 -1.70
CA TYR A 429 -25.03 4.32 -0.56
C TYR A 429 -25.68 3.24 0.30
N GLU A 430 -26.36 2.27 -0.31
CA GLU A 430 -26.90 1.12 0.43
C GLU A 430 -25.80 0.30 1.12
N ALA A 431 -24.65 0.12 0.46
CA ALA A 431 -23.49 -0.53 1.05
C ALA A 431 -22.92 0.25 2.25
N MET A 432 -22.91 1.60 2.20
CA MET A 432 -22.50 2.46 3.32
C MET A 432 -23.40 2.21 4.55
N LYS A 433 -24.73 2.22 4.38
CA LYS A 433 -25.68 1.96 5.45
C LYS A 433 -25.52 0.56 6.04
N ALA A 434 -25.49 -0.46 5.18
CA ALA A 434 -25.32 -1.85 5.61
C ALA A 434 -24.00 -2.07 6.36
N SER A 435 -22.91 -1.43 5.92
CA SER A 435 -21.61 -1.52 6.58
C SER A 435 -21.60 -0.84 7.95
N SER A 436 -22.25 0.31 8.11
CA SER A 436 -22.32 1.04 9.39
C SER A 436 -23.15 0.34 10.48
N ASP A 437 -24.09 -0.49 10.07
CA ASP A 437 -24.98 -1.23 10.98
C ASP A 437 -24.46 -2.63 11.32
N ARG A 438 -23.41 -3.09 10.63
CA ARG A 438 -22.85 -4.44 10.81
C ARG A 438 -21.95 -4.52 12.03
N ASP A 439 -22.10 -5.57 12.83
CA ASP A 439 -21.32 -5.79 14.05
C ASP A 439 -20.58 -7.13 14.11
N THR A 440 -20.70 -7.93 13.05
CA THR A 440 -20.12 -9.28 12.99
C THR A 440 -19.05 -9.34 11.90
N PHE A 441 -17.80 -9.29 12.34
CA PHE A 441 -16.64 -9.52 11.48
C PHE A 441 -15.88 -10.74 11.98
N GLY A 442 -15.75 -11.72 11.12
CA GLY A 442 -15.25 -13.04 11.45
C GLY A 442 -13.75 -13.17 11.56
N TYR A 443 -12.95 -12.09 11.40
CA TYR A 443 -11.52 -12.30 11.31
C TYR A 443 -10.64 -11.15 11.81
N PHE A 444 -9.49 -11.42 12.18
CA PHE A 444 -8.17 -10.89 12.38
C PHE A 444 -7.95 -9.74 13.38
N LEU A 445 -8.48 -8.59 13.31
CA LEU A 445 -8.17 -7.54 14.28
C LEU A 445 -9.43 -6.97 14.90
N LYS A 446 -9.39 -6.84 16.19
CA LYS A 446 -10.48 -6.42 17.09
C LYS A 446 -10.98 -4.97 16.81
N ALA A 447 -10.48 -4.32 15.75
CA ALA A 447 -10.64 -2.90 15.52
C ALA A 447 -12.08 -2.45 15.29
N PHE A 448 -12.92 -3.23 14.57
CA PHE A 448 -14.29 -2.84 14.22
C PHE A 448 -15.37 -3.41 15.18
N ARG A 449 -14.98 -4.14 16.21
CA ARG A 449 -15.95 -4.83 17.10
C ARG A 449 -16.86 -3.89 17.89
N GLY A 450 -16.57 -2.61 17.90
CA GLY A 450 -17.32 -1.61 18.65
C GLY A 450 -18.66 -1.17 18.05
N ALA A 451 -18.95 -1.44 16.77
CA ALA A 451 -20.13 -0.89 16.09
C ALA A 451 -21.46 -1.29 16.77
N ARG A 452 -21.59 -2.56 17.22
CA ARG A 452 -22.76 -3.02 17.99
C ARG A 452 -22.94 -2.23 19.28
N HIS A 453 -21.87 -1.99 20.00
CA HIS A 453 -21.90 -1.24 21.25
C HIS A 453 -22.22 0.24 21.00
N TYR A 454 -21.62 0.82 19.96
CA TYR A 454 -21.91 2.18 19.51
C TYR A 454 -23.40 2.36 19.16
N ASN A 455 -23.98 1.42 18.42
CA ASN A 455 -25.40 1.47 18.05
C ASN A 455 -26.32 1.33 19.27
N ARG A 456 -25.93 0.51 20.26
CA ARG A 456 -26.72 0.26 21.47
C ARG A 456 -26.63 1.36 22.51
N TYR A 457 -25.43 1.86 22.80
CA TYR A 457 -25.16 2.78 23.91
C TYR A 457 -25.03 4.24 23.47
N GLY A 458 -24.92 4.50 22.16
CA GLY A 458 -24.61 5.82 21.62
C GLY A 458 -23.12 6.20 21.80
N TYR A 459 -22.27 5.25 22.20
CA TYR A 459 -20.81 5.28 22.28
C TYR A 459 -20.27 3.87 22.41
N VAL A 460 -18.99 3.68 22.24
CA VAL A 460 -18.31 2.40 22.52
C VAL A 460 -17.89 2.38 23.99
N PRO A 461 -18.47 1.52 24.87
CA PRO A 461 -18.05 1.43 26.26
C PRO A 461 -16.63 0.90 26.41
N CYS A 462 -15.84 1.56 27.25
CA CYS A 462 -14.42 1.24 27.45
C CYS A 462 -14.16 -0.02 28.29
N ASP A 463 -15.17 -0.56 28.94
CA ASP A 463 -15.15 -1.87 29.63
C ASP A 463 -15.51 -3.05 28.71
N LEU A 464 -16.03 -2.76 27.51
CA LEU A 464 -16.44 -3.77 26.53
C LEU A 464 -15.50 -3.84 25.32
N GLU A 465 -14.77 -2.76 25.03
CA GLU A 465 -13.92 -2.68 23.85
C GLU A 465 -12.75 -1.73 24.10
N ILE A 466 -11.57 -2.07 23.57
CA ILE A 466 -10.38 -1.20 23.59
C ILE A 466 -10.52 -0.08 22.54
N THR A 467 -9.70 0.96 22.66
CA THR A 467 -9.69 2.15 21.78
C THR A 467 -11.08 2.80 21.62
N SER A 468 -11.87 2.69 22.70
CA SER A 468 -13.31 2.98 22.71
C SER A 468 -13.66 4.42 22.35
N VAL A 469 -12.87 5.38 22.85
CA VAL A 469 -13.06 6.81 22.57
C VAL A 469 -12.77 7.08 21.10
N SER A 470 -11.63 6.65 20.62
CA SER A 470 -11.24 6.84 19.23
C SER A 470 -12.23 6.22 18.25
N LYS A 471 -12.67 4.97 18.51
CA LYS A 471 -13.72 4.30 17.71
C LYS A 471 -15.01 5.11 17.65
N THR A 472 -15.47 5.62 18.78
CA THR A 472 -16.69 6.43 18.83
C THR A 472 -16.57 7.70 17.99
N LEU A 473 -15.43 8.40 18.12
CA LEU A 473 -15.20 9.65 17.39
C LEU A 473 -15.12 9.43 15.88
N GLU A 474 -14.43 8.37 15.44
CA GLU A 474 -14.33 8.00 14.02
C GLU A 474 -15.71 7.60 13.46
N TYR A 475 -16.49 6.78 14.19
CA TYR A 475 -17.84 6.42 13.75
C TYR A 475 -18.78 7.62 13.64
N CYS A 476 -18.65 8.61 14.52
CA CYS A 476 -19.42 9.85 14.41
C CYS A 476 -19.10 10.63 13.13
N TYR A 477 -17.84 10.67 12.74
CA TYR A 477 -17.43 11.30 11.48
C TYR A 477 -17.89 10.51 10.26
N ASP A 478 -17.76 9.18 10.28
CA ASP A 478 -18.21 8.30 9.21
C ASP A 478 -19.74 8.41 9.03
N ASP A 479 -20.51 8.44 10.12
CA ASP A 479 -21.96 8.64 10.10
C ASP A 479 -22.34 10.02 9.53
N TRP A 480 -21.57 11.07 9.83
CA TRP A 480 -21.77 12.37 9.19
C TRP A 480 -21.57 12.29 7.67
N CYS A 481 -20.58 11.53 7.21
CA CYS A 481 -20.35 11.32 5.78
C CYS A 481 -21.54 10.56 5.11
N ILE A 482 -22.12 9.55 5.79
CA ILE A 482 -23.33 8.88 5.32
C ILE A 482 -24.49 9.87 5.24
N ALA A 483 -24.66 10.73 6.26
CA ALA A 483 -25.69 11.78 6.24
C ALA A 483 -25.50 12.74 5.05
N GLN A 484 -24.28 13.18 4.76
CA GLN A 484 -24.05 14.03 3.59
C GLN A 484 -24.41 13.32 2.28
N MET A 485 -24.08 12.03 2.16
CA MET A 485 -24.46 11.23 0.98
C MET A 485 -25.99 11.11 0.88
N ALA A 486 -26.67 10.81 1.99
CA ALA A 486 -28.13 10.78 2.08
C ALA A 486 -28.76 12.09 1.58
N ARG A 487 -28.26 13.22 2.06
CA ARG A 487 -28.73 14.56 1.65
C ARG A 487 -28.54 14.80 0.16
N MET A 488 -27.36 14.45 -0.38
CA MET A 488 -27.07 14.61 -1.82
C MET A 488 -27.97 13.72 -2.70
N LEU A 489 -28.46 12.59 -2.18
CA LEU A 489 -29.38 11.66 -2.85
C LEU A 489 -30.86 11.95 -2.52
N GLY A 490 -31.16 12.97 -1.72
CA GLY A 490 -32.53 13.33 -1.35
C GLY A 490 -33.20 12.34 -0.38
N ARG A 491 -32.44 11.67 0.48
CA ARG A 491 -32.88 10.70 1.48
C ARG A 491 -32.99 11.36 2.86
N GLU A 492 -34.05 12.15 3.08
CA GLU A 492 -34.18 13.01 4.26
C GLU A 492 -34.25 12.23 5.58
N GLU A 493 -35.01 11.14 5.63
CA GLU A 493 -35.13 10.30 6.84
C GLU A 493 -33.80 9.69 7.26
N ASP A 494 -33.02 9.19 6.30
CA ASP A 494 -31.68 8.69 6.57
C ASP A 494 -30.72 9.83 6.97
N TYR A 495 -30.85 11.02 6.35
CA TYR A 495 -30.07 12.18 6.75
C TYR A 495 -30.27 12.52 8.22
N GLU A 496 -31.50 12.64 8.69
CA GLU A 496 -31.79 12.94 10.10
C GLU A 496 -31.26 11.85 11.06
N ARG A 497 -31.44 10.57 10.69
CA ARG A 497 -30.92 9.43 11.45
C ARG A 497 -29.39 9.52 11.64
N TYR A 498 -28.65 9.73 10.56
CA TYR A 498 -27.19 9.73 10.59
C TYR A 498 -26.59 11.01 11.16
N ILE A 499 -27.26 12.16 11.03
CA ILE A 499 -26.86 13.40 11.72
C ILE A 499 -27.03 13.27 13.24
N GLU A 500 -28.08 12.62 13.73
CA GLU A 500 -28.21 12.30 15.16
C GLU A 500 -27.04 11.44 15.64
N ARG A 501 -26.71 10.37 14.90
CA ARG A 501 -25.60 9.48 15.22
C ARG A 501 -24.25 10.23 15.19
N ALA A 502 -24.03 11.09 14.24
CA ALA A 502 -22.83 11.94 14.15
C ALA A 502 -22.65 12.84 15.37
N GLY A 503 -23.75 13.21 16.05
CA GLY A 503 -23.73 14.00 17.30
C GLY A 503 -23.29 13.25 18.55
N ARG A 504 -23.13 11.93 18.51
CA ARG A 504 -22.88 11.05 19.67
C ARG A 504 -21.51 11.23 20.32
N TYR A 505 -20.56 11.89 19.66
CA TYR A 505 -19.27 12.25 20.26
C TYR A 505 -19.45 13.04 21.58
N ARG A 506 -20.56 13.75 21.77
CA ARG A 506 -20.93 14.48 22.99
C ARG A 506 -21.04 13.59 24.21
N ASN A 507 -21.35 12.30 24.01
CA ASN A 507 -21.47 11.34 25.11
C ASN A 507 -20.14 11.02 25.79
N LEU A 508 -19.02 11.33 25.13
CA LEU A 508 -17.67 11.07 25.65
C LEU A 508 -16.96 12.32 26.17
N PHE A 509 -17.58 13.51 26.07
CA PHE A 509 -16.97 14.74 26.55
C PHE A 509 -17.21 14.94 28.04
N ASP A 510 -16.17 14.85 28.85
CA ASP A 510 -16.18 15.20 30.28
C ASP A 510 -16.00 16.72 30.44
N SER A 511 -17.08 17.44 30.69
CA SER A 511 -17.09 18.90 30.82
C SER A 511 -16.30 19.42 32.03
N SER A 512 -16.10 18.58 33.06
CA SER A 512 -15.33 18.96 34.26
C SER A 512 -13.83 19.01 33.99
N LEU A 513 -13.32 18.12 33.11
CA LEU A 513 -11.92 18.02 32.72
C LEU A 513 -11.65 18.64 31.34
N ARG A 514 -12.69 18.86 30.55
CA ARG A 514 -12.62 19.28 29.14
C ARG A 514 -11.75 18.38 28.29
N PHE A 515 -12.07 17.06 28.36
CA PHE A 515 -11.45 16.00 27.56
C PHE A 515 -12.49 15.02 27.06
N MET A 516 -12.22 14.40 25.91
CA MET A 516 -12.85 13.13 25.56
C MET A 516 -12.28 12.05 26.44
N ARG A 517 -13.15 11.24 27.06
CA ARG A 517 -12.78 10.27 28.10
C ARG A 517 -13.54 8.96 27.94
N GLY A 518 -12.90 7.85 28.31
CA GLY A 518 -13.53 6.53 28.31
C GLY A 518 -14.73 6.48 29.25
N ARG A 519 -15.85 5.96 28.75
CA ARG A 519 -17.10 5.80 29.49
C ARG A 519 -17.49 4.32 29.53
N LEU A 520 -17.88 3.84 30.71
CA LEU A 520 -18.26 2.45 30.93
C LEU A 520 -19.69 2.18 30.45
N SER A 521 -20.06 0.91 30.33
CA SER A 521 -21.42 0.49 29.90
C SER A 521 -22.54 0.87 30.87
N ASP A 522 -22.22 1.16 32.13
CA ASP A 522 -23.15 1.70 33.13
C ASP A 522 -23.31 3.24 33.06
N GLY A 523 -22.54 3.90 32.17
CA GLY A 523 -22.55 5.34 31.99
C GLY A 523 -21.58 6.12 32.88
N SER A 524 -20.83 5.48 33.78
CA SER A 524 -19.79 6.12 34.57
C SER A 524 -18.50 6.35 33.78
N TRP A 525 -17.65 7.26 34.27
CA TRP A 525 -16.37 7.53 33.65
C TRP A 525 -15.29 6.53 34.11
N ARG A 526 -14.41 6.08 33.20
CA ARG A 526 -13.23 5.29 33.57
C ARG A 526 -12.36 6.07 34.57
N THR A 527 -11.97 5.40 35.65
CA THR A 527 -11.14 5.97 36.71
C THR A 527 -10.05 4.97 37.07
N PRO A 528 -8.78 5.39 37.30
CA PRO A 528 -8.27 6.77 37.13
C PRO A 528 -8.23 7.25 35.68
N PHE A 529 -8.12 8.56 35.47
CA PHE A 529 -7.97 9.17 34.14
C PHE A 529 -6.64 9.90 34.05
N ASP A 530 -5.83 9.51 33.06
CA ASP A 530 -4.60 10.20 32.66
C ASP A 530 -4.73 10.63 31.20
N PRO A 531 -4.76 11.94 30.89
CA PRO A 531 -4.91 12.44 29.52
C PRO A 531 -3.68 12.21 28.64
N PHE A 532 -2.55 11.78 29.20
CA PHE A 532 -1.30 11.46 28.49
C PHE A 532 -1.11 9.96 28.26
N LEU A 533 -1.97 9.12 28.80
CA LEU A 533 -1.85 7.67 28.66
C LEU A 533 -2.08 7.25 27.20
N SER A 534 -1.14 6.47 26.67
CA SER A 534 -1.25 5.74 25.41
C SER A 534 -0.67 4.33 25.62
N ASN A 535 -1.51 3.32 25.62
CA ASN A 535 -1.14 1.92 25.90
C ASN A 535 -1.04 1.05 24.64
N HIS A 536 -1.32 1.60 23.50
CA HIS A 536 -1.23 0.97 22.18
C HIS A 536 -1.84 -0.45 22.12
N TYR A 537 -3.16 -0.51 21.97
CA TYR A 537 -3.98 -1.73 21.86
C TYR A 537 -3.97 -2.68 23.07
N ARG A 538 -3.56 -2.24 24.23
CA ARG A 538 -3.64 -3.01 25.48
C ARG A 538 -4.96 -2.76 26.21
N GLU A 539 -5.27 -3.67 27.11
CA GLU A 539 -6.41 -3.47 28.02
C GLU A 539 -6.27 -2.15 28.80
N GLY A 540 -7.35 -1.38 28.84
CA GLY A 540 -7.37 -0.04 29.44
C GLY A 540 -6.97 1.09 28.50
N ASP A 541 -6.60 0.79 27.23
CA ASP A 541 -6.36 1.80 26.20
C ASP A 541 -7.67 2.27 25.58
N ASP A 542 -8.03 3.53 25.82
CA ASP A 542 -9.22 4.16 25.25
C ASP A 542 -8.95 4.91 23.93
N PHE A 543 -7.67 5.05 23.54
CA PHE A 543 -7.22 5.87 22.41
C PHE A 543 -6.34 5.07 21.44
N CYS A 544 -6.65 5.14 20.17
CA CYS A 544 -5.88 4.51 19.10
C CYS A 544 -4.68 5.38 18.74
N GLU A 545 -3.46 4.84 18.88
CA GLU A 545 -2.19 5.50 18.48
C GLU A 545 -2.09 6.97 18.90
N GLY A 546 -2.53 7.27 20.10
CA GLY A 546 -2.55 8.64 20.60
C GLY A 546 -3.04 8.73 22.02
N THR A 547 -3.30 9.94 22.46
CA THR A 547 -3.72 10.28 23.82
C THR A 547 -5.03 11.06 23.81
N SER A 548 -5.64 11.26 24.98
CA SER A 548 -6.82 12.12 25.10
C SER A 548 -6.58 13.55 24.59
N TRP A 549 -5.37 14.08 24.72
CA TRP A 549 -5.01 15.39 24.18
C TRP A 549 -5.22 15.50 22.68
N GLN A 550 -4.80 14.50 21.92
CA GLN A 550 -4.94 14.48 20.46
C GLN A 550 -6.39 14.23 20.05
N TRP A 551 -7.01 13.20 20.64
CA TRP A 551 -8.35 12.76 20.26
C TRP A 551 -9.48 13.70 20.70
N THR A 552 -9.29 14.52 21.74
CA THR A 552 -10.29 15.50 22.17
C THR A 552 -10.68 16.49 21.07
N PHE A 553 -9.77 16.78 20.15
CA PHE A 553 -10.02 17.70 19.04
C PHE A 553 -10.49 16.99 17.74
N PHE A 554 -10.61 15.67 17.75
CA PHE A 554 -11.06 14.93 16.58
C PHE A 554 -12.58 14.93 16.44
N VAL A 555 -13.15 16.08 16.09
CA VAL A 555 -14.55 16.27 15.68
C VAL A 555 -14.57 17.14 14.42
N PRO A 556 -14.03 16.64 13.28
CA PRO A 556 -13.84 17.46 12.08
C PRO A 556 -15.16 17.89 11.43
N HIS A 557 -16.25 17.20 11.70
CA HIS A 557 -17.57 17.45 11.12
C HIS A 557 -18.43 18.48 11.90
N ASP A 558 -18.09 18.77 13.17
CA ASP A 558 -18.87 19.67 14.01
C ASP A 558 -17.97 20.52 14.94
N GLY A 559 -17.09 21.31 14.33
CA GLY A 559 -16.19 22.20 15.08
C GLY A 559 -16.94 23.21 15.97
N LYS A 560 -18.14 23.67 15.54
CA LYS A 560 -18.97 24.56 16.35
C LYS A 560 -19.52 23.84 17.59
N GLY A 561 -20.07 22.62 17.41
CA GLY A 561 -20.56 21.82 18.52
C GLY A 561 -19.47 21.47 19.52
N LEU A 562 -18.24 21.21 19.05
CA LEU A 562 -17.10 20.99 19.93
C LEU A 562 -16.77 22.25 20.75
N ILE A 563 -16.69 23.43 20.12
CA ILE A 563 -16.46 24.70 20.82
C ILE A 563 -17.54 24.96 21.89
N ASP A 564 -18.80 24.68 21.57
CA ASP A 564 -19.92 24.83 22.51
C ASP A 564 -19.76 23.89 23.73
N LEU A 565 -19.26 22.64 23.55
CA LEU A 565 -18.96 21.71 24.64
C LEU A 565 -17.87 22.23 25.58
N PHE A 566 -16.88 22.94 25.08
CA PHE A 566 -15.85 23.57 25.91
C PHE A 566 -16.38 24.72 26.76
N GLY A 567 -17.61 25.20 26.51
CA GLY A 567 -18.20 26.38 27.14
C GLY A 567 -17.87 27.68 26.40
N GLY A 568 -17.53 27.60 25.11
CA GLY A 568 -17.29 28.72 24.23
C GLY A 568 -15.86 28.83 23.71
N ARG A 569 -15.69 29.77 22.77
CA ARG A 569 -14.45 29.93 21.99
C ARG A 569 -13.21 30.19 22.86
N GLU A 570 -13.33 31.03 23.91
CA GLU A 570 -12.18 31.40 24.75
C GLU A 570 -11.60 30.16 25.47
N LEU A 571 -12.47 29.30 26.03
CA LEU A 571 -12.06 28.11 26.73
C LEU A 571 -11.52 27.03 25.78
N PHE A 572 -12.08 26.95 24.58
CA PHE A 572 -11.59 26.06 23.51
C PHE A 572 -10.19 26.47 23.07
N VAL A 573 -9.97 27.75 22.76
CA VAL A 573 -8.65 28.28 22.35
C VAL A 573 -7.61 28.08 23.44
N ALA A 574 -7.94 28.40 24.70
CA ALA A 574 -7.03 28.19 25.83
C ALA A 574 -6.63 26.71 26.01
N LYS A 575 -7.57 25.77 25.75
CA LYS A 575 -7.25 24.34 25.77
C LYS A 575 -6.38 23.93 24.60
N LEU A 576 -6.63 24.46 23.42
CA LEU A 576 -5.83 24.20 22.22
C LEU A 576 -4.41 24.77 22.35
N ASP A 577 -4.25 25.98 22.91
CA ASP A 577 -2.94 26.56 23.22
C ASP A 577 -2.13 25.71 24.22
N SER A 578 -2.82 24.99 25.11
CA SER A 578 -2.17 24.07 26.05
C SER A 578 -1.67 22.79 25.40
N LEU A 579 -2.11 22.45 24.19
CA LEU A 579 -1.64 21.29 23.44
C LEU A 579 -0.28 21.58 22.78
N PHE A 580 -0.01 22.81 22.40
CA PHE A 580 1.23 23.28 21.77
C PHE A 580 2.15 24.04 22.74
#